data_a410e994911fb66a7ea8675665bc7394
#
_entry.id   a410e994911fb66a7ea8675665bc7394
#
_cell.length_a   1.000
_cell.length_b   1.000
_cell.length_c   1.000
_cell.angle_alpha   90.00
_cell.angle_beta   90.00
_cell.angle_gamma   90.00
#
_symmetry.space_group_name_H-M   'P 1'
#
loop_
_entity.id
_entity.type
_entity.pdbx_description
1 polymer ?
#
loop_
_entity_poly.entity_id
_entity_poly.type
_entity_poly.pdbx_seq_one_letter_code
_entity_poly.pdbx_strand_id
1 'polypeptide(L)'
;MVFNMKKILAITIFGLLFSNPSFALSSYVEKSIYNGCYPDVKSRLGAKNAKAYCGCFVKLSSQKWSDEEFDVLTNESEEYQQQSMQFAVDFCNTK
;
A
#
# COMPACT_ATOMS: atom_id res chain seq x y z
N MET A 1 -23.08 10.90 30.09
CA MET A 1 -21.66 10.57 30.05
C MET A 1 -21.47 9.09 29.71
N VAL A 2 -21.89 8.23 30.61
CA VAL A 2 -21.75 6.80 30.39
C VAL A 2 -22.46 6.39 29.12
N PHE A 3 -23.57 6.96 28.88
CA PHE A 3 -24.35 6.71 27.71
C PHE A 3 -23.59 6.99 26.41
N ASN A 4 -22.91 8.11 26.39
CA ASN A 4 -22.10 8.48 25.22
C ASN A 4 -20.92 7.54 25.04
N MET A 5 -20.34 7.08 26.12
CA MET A 5 -19.21 6.16 26.04
C MET A 5 -19.61 4.85 25.43
N LYS A 6 -20.81 4.36 25.72
CA LYS A 6 -21.28 3.13 25.11
C LYS A 6 -21.44 3.29 23.62
N LYS A 7 -21.93 4.42 23.18
CA LYS A 7 -22.08 4.68 21.76
C LYS A 7 -20.71 4.75 21.07
N ILE A 8 -19.76 5.37 21.74
CA ILE A 8 -18.42 5.47 21.21
C ILE A 8 -17.80 4.10 21.07
N LEU A 9 -17.97 3.24 22.06
CA LEU A 9 -17.46 1.88 21.99
C LEU A 9 -18.08 1.10 20.85
N ALA A 10 -19.39 1.25 20.67
CA ALA A 10 -20.07 0.55 19.57
C ALA A 10 -19.52 1.00 18.23
N ILE A 11 -19.31 2.29 18.07
CA ILE A 11 -18.77 2.83 16.83
C ILE A 11 -17.35 2.32 16.60
N THR A 12 -16.56 2.26 17.65
CA THR A 12 -15.20 1.78 17.55
C THR A 12 -15.16 0.33 17.10
N ILE A 13 -15.98 -0.51 17.67
CA ILE A 13 -16.04 -1.92 17.29
C ILE A 13 -16.44 -2.05 15.84
N PHE A 14 -17.43 -1.30 15.45
CA PHE A 14 -17.91 -1.30 14.09
C PHE A 14 -16.83 -0.88 13.13
N GLY A 15 -16.07 0.15 13.49
CA GLY A 15 -14.97 0.62 12.68
C GLY A 15 -13.88 -0.43 12.49
N LEU A 16 -13.61 -1.20 13.52
CA LEU A 16 -12.63 -2.26 13.43
C LEU A 16 -13.03 -3.33 12.43
N LEU A 17 -14.31 -3.63 12.34
CA LEU A 17 -14.79 -4.61 11.38
C LEU A 17 -14.57 -4.17 9.95
N PHE A 18 -14.63 -2.88 9.71
CA PHE A 18 -14.46 -2.34 8.37
C PHE A 18 -13.04 -1.93 8.05
N SER A 19 -12.19 -1.83 9.06
CA SER A 19 -10.84 -1.34 8.83
C SER A 19 -10.01 -2.28 7.96
N ASN A 20 -10.20 -3.58 8.10
CA ASN A 20 -9.42 -4.55 7.33
C ASN A 20 -9.58 -4.37 5.82
N PRO A 21 -10.80 -4.34 5.28
CA PRO A 21 -10.95 -4.15 3.83
C PRO A 21 -10.47 -2.76 3.38
N SER A 22 -10.61 -1.75 4.24
CA SER A 22 -10.28 -0.38 3.84
C SER A 22 -8.79 -0.10 3.77
N PHE A 23 -7.96 -0.98 4.34
CA PHE A 23 -6.51 -0.78 4.31
C PHE A 23 -5.84 -1.46 3.13
N ALA A 24 -6.56 -2.29 2.41
CA ALA A 24 -5.98 -2.99 1.28
C ALA A 24 -6.25 -2.23 0.00
N LEU A 25 -5.27 -2.22 -0.90
CA LEU A 25 -5.47 -1.66 -2.22
C LEU A 25 -6.38 -2.60 -3.02
N SER A 26 -7.17 -2.03 -3.92
CA SER A 26 -8.00 -2.83 -4.81
C SER A 26 -7.11 -3.56 -5.82
N SER A 27 -7.66 -4.60 -6.43
CA SER A 27 -6.94 -5.35 -7.46
C SER A 27 -6.52 -4.43 -8.60
N TYR A 28 -7.35 -3.48 -8.94
CA TYR A 28 -7.05 -2.56 -10.01
C TYR A 28 -5.81 -1.73 -9.70
N VAL A 29 -5.75 -1.18 -8.48
CA VAL A 29 -4.62 -0.36 -8.08
C VAL A 29 -3.36 -1.22 -7.97
N GLU A 30 -3.48 -2.42 -7.42
CA GLU A 30 -2.35 -3.33 -7.31
C GLU A 30 -1.75 -3.64 -8.69
N LYS A 31 -2.60 -3.92 -9.65
CA LYS A 31 -2.15 -4.19 -11.01
C LYS A 31 -1.47 -2.98 -11.64
N SER A 32 -2.01 -1.80 -11.37
CA SER A 32 -1.43 -0.56 -11.89
C SER A 32 -0.02 -0.35 -11.35
N ILE A 33 0.17 -0.57 -10.06
CA ILE A 33 1.49 -0.45 -9.43
C ILE A 33 2.45 -1.46 -10.03
N TYR A 34 2.00 -2.71 -10.15
CA TYR A 34 2.84 -3.76 -10.69
C TYR A 34 3.25 -3.46 -12.13
N ASN A 35 2.29 -3.05 -12.94
CA ASN A 35 2.55 -2.77 -14.35
C ASN A 35 3.48 -1.57 -14.54
N GLY A 36 3.45 -0.62 -13.61
CA GLY A 36 4.41 0.49 -13.66
C GLY A 36 5.78 0.11 -13.16
N CYS A 37 5.84 -0.85 -12.24
CA CYS A 37 7.09 -1.30 -11.64
C CYS A 37 7.86 -2.26 -12.55
N TYR A 38 7.16 -3.21 -13.14
CA TYR A 38 7.79 -4.35 -13.79
C TYR A 38 8.72 -4.00 -14.93
N PRO A 39 8.33 -3.16 -15.91
CA PRO A 39 9.23 -2.89 -17.04
C PRO A 39 10.53 -2.25 -16.60
N ASP A 40 10.47 -1.32 -15.67
CA ASP A 40 11.65 -0.61 -15.20
C ASP A 40 12.59 -1.55 -14.46
N VAL A 41 12.05 -2.33 -13.53
CA VAL A 41 12.86 -3.23 -12.74
C VAL A 41 13.40 -4.38 -13.59
N LYS A 42 12.59 -4.85 -14.55
CA LYS A 42 13.02 -5.90 -15.45
C LYS A 42 14.27 -5.50 -16.25
N SER A 43 14.32 -4.26 -16.69
CA SER A 43 15.47 -3.79 -17.46
C SER A 43 16.75 -3.77 -16.64
N ARG A 44 16.62 -3.67 -15.30
CA ARG A 44 17.78 -3.62 -14.42
C ARG A 44 18.12 -4.97 -13.79
N LEU A 45 17.14 -5.74 -13.42
CA LEU A 45 17.32 -6.94 -12.62
C LEU A 45 16.98 -8.25 -13.35
N GLY A 46 16.35 -8.17 -14.53
CA GLY A 46 15.86 -9.35 -15.22
C GLY A 46 14.45 -9.73 -14.80
N ALA A 47 13.81 -10.57 -15.61
CA ALA A 47 12.39 -10.87 -15.44
C ALA A 47 12.08 -11.56 -14.12
N LYS A 48 12.89 -12.55 -13.73
CA LYS A 48 12.63 -13.31 -12.52
C LYS A 48 12.72 -12.43 -11.28
N ASN A 49 13.76 -11.62 -11.19
CA ASN A 49 13.94 -10.73 -10.04
C ASN A 49 12.94 -9.60 -10.05
N ALA A 50 12.55 -9.14 -11.24
CA ALA A 50 11.54 -8.10 -11.35
C ALA A 50 10.20 -8.57 -10.82
N LYS A 51 9.80 -9.78 -11.13
CA LYS A 51 8.55 -10.33 -10.61
C LYS A 51 8.56 -10.41 -9.10
N ALA A 52 9.67 -10.88 -8.54
CA ALA A 52 9.79 -10.99 -7.09
C ALA A 52 9.78 -9.62 -6.43
N TYR A 53 10.53 -8.68 -6.96
CA TYR A 53 10.61 -7.34 -6.40
C TYR A 53 9.27 -6.60 -6.49
N CYS A 54 8.68 -6.58 -7.67
CA CYS A 54 7.44 -5.85 -7.86
C CYS A 54 6.27 -6.48 -7.12
N GLY A 55 6.24 -7.81 -7.03
CA GLY A 55 5.24 -8.49 -6.22
C GLY A 55 5.37 -8.14 -4.74
N CYS A 56 6.60 -8.10 -4.24
CA CYS A 56 6.88 -7.69 -2.87
C CYS A 56 6.45 -6.25 -2.63
N PHE A 57 6.80 -5.36 -3.55
CA PHE A 57 6.48 -3.95 -3.43
C PHE A 57 4.97 -3.72 -3.39
N VAL A 58 4.23 -4.38 -4.27
CA VAL A 58 2.76 -4.27 -4.32
C VAL A 58 2.15 -4.78 -3.01
N LYS A 59 2.64 -5.90 -2.53
CA LYS A 59 2.11 -6.48 -1.30
C LYS A 59 2.28 -5.54 -0.11
N LEU A 60 3.45 -4.97 0.05
CA LEU A 60 3.71 -4.05 1.14
C LEU A 60 2.90 -2.76 1.00
N SER A 61 2.78 -2.27 -0.22
CA SER A 61 1.96 -1.09 -0.47
C SER A 61 0.50 -1.35 -0.13
N SER A 62 0.01 -2.53 -0.49
CA SER A 62 -1.37 -2.91 -0.21
C SER A 62 -1.63 -3.00 1.29
N GLN A 63 -0.64 -3.41 2.06
CA GLN A 63 -0.79 -3.51 3.50
C GLN A 63 -0.73 -2.15 4.19
N LYS A 64 -0.06 -1.19 3.58
CA LYS A 64 0.14 0.12 4.21
C LYS A 64 -0.92 1.13 3.85
N TRP A 65 -1.41 1.11 2.61
CA TRP A 65 -2.30 2.15 2.12
C TRP A 65 -3.61 1.58 1.62
N SER A 66 -4.67 2.42 1.73
CA SER A 66 -5.92 2.20 1.02
C SER A 66 -5.80 2.88 -0.34
N ASP A 67 -6.79 2.64 -1.21
CA ASP A 67 -6.83 3.30 -2.52
C ASP A 67 -6.81 4.81 -2.37
N GLU A 68 -7.56 5.34 -1.42
CA GLU A 68 -7.64 6.78 -1.21
C GLU A 68 -6.30 7.34 -0.75
N GLU A 69 -5.68 6.66 0.19
CA GLU A 69 -4.37 7.10 0.69
C GLU A 69 -3.30 7.04 -0.39
N PHE A 70 -3.34 6.01 -1.20
CA PHE A 70 -2.38 5.88 -2.28
C PHE A 70 -2.59 6.96 -3.33
N ASP A 71 -3.85 7.31 -3.60
CA ASP A 71 -4.15 8.38 -4.53
C ASP A 71 -3.59 9.73 -4.05
N VAL A 72 -3.78 10.01 -2.77
CA VAL A 72 -3.20 11.23 -2.18
C VAL A 72 -1.69 11.21 -2.30
N LEU A 73 -1.07 10.07 -2.01
CA LEU A 73 0.39 9.95 -2.08
C LEU A 73 0.91 10.22 -3.48
N THR A 74 0.25 9.69 -4.50
CA THR A 74 0.71 9.85 -5.88
C THR A 74 0.51 11.24 -6.41
N ASN A 75 -0.24 12.08 -5.71
CA ASN A 75 -0.39 13.48 -6.08
C ASN A 75 0.63 14.39 -5.38
N GLU A 76 1.46 13.84 -4.52
CA GLU A 76 2.53 14.57 -3.88
C GLU A 76 3.76 14.65 -4.79
N SER A 77 4.77 15.40 -4.36
CA SER A 77 6.00 15.51 -5.13
C SER A 77 6.69 14.16 -5.25
N GLU A 78 7.52 14.00 -6.27
CA GLU A 78 8.29 12.78 -6.47
C GLU A 78 9.16 12.48 -5.25
N GLU A 79 9.74 13.51 -4.68
CA GLU A 79 10.60 13.34 -3.50
C GLU A 79 9.81 12.77 -2.33
N TYR A 80 8.62 13.30 -2.09
CA TYR A 80 7.77 12.79 -1.03
C TYR A 80 7.35 11.35 -1.30
N GLN A 81 7.00 11.03 -2.54
CA GLN A 81 6.64 9.68 -2.91
C GLN A 81 7.78 8.71 -2.67
N GLN A 82 8.99 9.08 -3.07
CA GLN A 82 10.16 8.23 -2.87
C GLN A 82 10.43 7.99 -1.40
N GLN A 83 10.35 9.03 -0.58
CA GLN A 83 10.55 8.88 0.85
C GLN A 83 9.50 7.96 1.47
N SER A 84 8.26 8.13 1.06
CA SER A 84 7.16 7.34 1.60
C SER A 84 7.25 5.87 1.22
N MET A 85 7.82 5.58 0.07
CA MET A 85 7.94 4.22 -0.43
C MET A 85 9.28 3.55 -0.07
N GLN A 86 10.17 4.28 0.56
CA GLN A 86 11.50 3.77 0.86
C GLN A 86 11.47 2.51 1.71
N PHE A 87 10.52 2.40 2.62
CA PHE A 87 10.41 1.21 3.46
C PHE A 87 10.21 -0.05 2.63
N ALA A 88 9.41 0.03 1.57
CA ALA A 88 9.15 -1.11 0.71
C ALA A 88 10.34 -1.40 -0.19
N VAL A 89 10.99 -0.35 -0.68
CA VAL A 89 12.19 -0.52 -1.50
C VAL A 89 13.27 -1.24 -0.71
N ASP A 90 13.51 -0.78 0.52
CA ASP A 90 14.54 -1.38 1.36
C ASP A 90 14.21 -2.83 1.69
N PHE A 91 12.97 -3.10 2.07
CA PHE A 91 12.56 -4.45 2.43
C PHE A 91 12.66 -5.39 1.24
N CYS A 92 12.17 -4.96 0.09
CA CYS A 92 12.12 -5.82 -1.09
C CYS A 92 13.49 -6.03 -1.72
N ASN A 93 14.41 -5.09 -1.54
CA ASN A 93 15.77 -5.25 -2.04
C ASN A 93 16.59 -6.26 -1.26
N THR A 94 16.21 -6.55 -0.02
CA THR A 94 16.96 -7.50 0.80
C THR A 94 16.52 -8.93 0.55
N LYS A 95 15.53 -9.13 -0.27
CA LYS A 95 15.03 -10.45 -0.62
C LYS A 95 15.64 -10.98 -1.92
#